data_ddd3fce6f463ddfa1f98d897573bcdb4
#
_entry.id   ddd3fce6f463ddfa1f98d897573bcdb4
#
_cell.length_a   1.000
_cell.length_b   1.000
_cell.length_c   1.000
_cell.angle_alpha   90.00
_cell.angle_beta   90.00
_cell.angle_gamma   90.00
#
_symmetry.space_group_name_H-M   'P 1'
#
loop_
_entity.id
_entity.type
_entity.pdbx_description
1 polymer ?
#
loop_
_entity_poly.entity_id
_entity_poly.type
_entity_poly.pdbx_seq_one_letter_code
_entity_poly.pdbx_strand_id
1 'polypeptide(L)'
;MTEGFLSVRQHLALQEMGVDVWVRRPHEPATRVTRDSRVPHAEGNSGSANSADALLALNKQILTCTACELHKTRTQAVCGVGTLSADVLVIGEAPGADEDKQGEPFVGRAGQLLNEMLRAVGRSREQVFIANILKCRPPQNRDPRSEEVEQCLPFLRAQIELLQPRLIVVVGRIAAHNLLGVETPLGQLRGRVHYFGDSRIPVVVTYHPAYLLRSPAQKSKSWQDLLLVMDVLSAANTTDGQDGRDPKVHERQA
;
A
#
# COMPACT_ATOMS: atom_id res chain seq x y z
N MET A 1 -20.11 -8.86 30.75
CA MET A 1 -20.74 -9.09 29.42
C MET A 1 -19.92 -10.18 28.73
N THR A 2 -20.47 -11.41 28.72
CA THR A 2 -19.80 -12.62 28.22
C THR A 2 -19.75 -12.55 26.68
N GLU A 3 -18.57 -12.42 26.13
CA GLU A 3 -18.34 -12.57 24.69
C GLU A 3 -18.72 -14.00 24.28
N GLY A 4 -19.78 -14.12 23.49
CA GLY A 4 -20.31 -15.41 23.04
C GLY A 4 -19.42 -16.02 21.94
N PHE A 5 -18.47 -16.85 22.32
CA PHE A 5 -17.79 -17.72 21.38
C PHE A 5 -18.73 -18.86 20.98
N LEU A 6 -18.87 -19.09 19.67
CA LEU A 6 -19.60 -20.24 19.15
C LEU A 6 -18.95 -21.54 19.65
N SER A 7 -19.75 -22.48 20.14
CA SER A 7 -19.26 -23.82 20.48
C SER A 7 -18.80 -24.58 19.21
N VAL A 8 -17.91 -25.57 19.36
CA VAL A 8 -17.44 -26.41 18.25
C VAL A 8 -18.61 -27.01 17.44
N ARG A 9 -19.69 -27.41 18.14
CA ARG A 9 -20.91 -27.95 17.48
C ARG A 9 -21.62 -26.87 16.64
N GLN A 10 -21.72 -25.66 17.13
CA GLN A 10 -22.33 -24.54 16.38
C GLN A 10 -21.48 -24.16 15.16
N HIS A 11 -20.15 -24.22 15.29
CA HIS A 11 -19.24 -23.97 14.19
C HIS A 11 -19.40 -25.00 13.07
N LEU A 12 -19.41 -26.29 13.41
CA LEU A 12 -19.61 -27.37 12.44
C LEU A 12 -20.99 -27.31 11.76
N ALA A 13 -22.05 -27.01 12.51
CA ALA A 13 -23.38 -26.87 11.94
C ALA A 13 -23.47 -25.71 10.94
N LEU A 14 -22.78 -24.57 11.20
CA LEU A 14 -22.75 -23.46 10.27
C LEU A 14 -21.95 -23.78 9.00
N GLN A 15 -20.85 -24.54 9.11
CA GLN A 15 -20.09 -25.00 7.95
C GLN A 15 -20.92 -25.97 7.08
N GLU A 16 -21.68 -26.91 7.67
CA GLU A 16 -22.59 -27.81 6.93
C GLU A 16 -23.72 -27.05 6.21
N MET A 17 -24.13 -25.90 6.75
CA MET A 17 -25.10 -25.00 6.11
C MET A 17 -24.47 -24.06 5.06
N GLY A 18 -23.17 -24.19 4.75
CA GLY A 18 -22.48 -23.36 3.79
C GLY A 18 -22.24 -21.90 4.27
N VAL A 19 -22.29 -21.68 5.59
CA VAL A 19 -22.03 -20.39 6.20
C VAL A 19 -20.57 -20.31 6.67
N ASP A 20 -19.79 -19.44 6.06
CA ASP A 20 -18.41 -19.18 6.48
C ASP A 20 -18.37 -18.42 7.81
N VAL A 21 -17.88 -19.07 8.86
CA VAL A 21 -17.75 -18.48 10.19
C VAL A 21 -16.34 -17.93 10.39
N TRP A 22 -16.22 -16.63 10.51
CA TRP A 22 -14.98 -15.97 10.84
C TRP A 22 -14.73 -15.99 12.34
N VAL A 23 -13.72 -16.74 12.79
CA VAL A 23 -13.27 -16.77 14.19
C VAL A 23 -12.07 -15.82 14.34
N ARG A 24 -12.14 -14.93 15.34
CA ARG A 24 -11.01 -14.10 15.70
C ARG A 24 -9.88 -15.03 16.19
N ARG A 25 -8.72 -14.99 15.52
CA ARG A 25 -7.55 -15.74 15.99
C ARG A 25 -7.18 -15.24 17.40
N PRO A 26 -6.98 -16.14 18.40
CA PRO A 26 -6.52 -15.70 19.72
C PRO A 26 -5.19 -14.95 19.54
N HIS A 27 -5.09 -13.76 20.10
CA HIS A 27 -3.83 -13.04 20.20
C HIS A 27 -3.01 -13.79 21.27
N GLU A 28 -2.02 -14.59 20.88
CA GLU A 28 -1.04 -15.08 21.82
C GLU A 28 -0.28 -13.87 22.37
N PRO A 29 -0.24 -13.68 23.70
CA PRO A 29 0.55 -12.63 24.29
C PRO A 29 2.02 -12.93 23.94
N ALA A 30 2.67 -12.00 23.26
CA ALA A 30 4.09 -12.08 22.95
C ALA A 30 4.85 -12.38 24.25
N THR A 31 5.44 -13.57 24.35
CA THR A 31 6.35 -13.93 25.41
C THR A 31 7.47 -12.90 25.43
N ARG A 32 7.55 -12.17 26.53
CA ARG A 32 8.56 -11.16 26.79
C ARG A 32 9.92 -11.83 26.87
N VAL A 33 10.59 -11.96 25.72
CA VAL A 33 12.00 -12.34 25.68
C VAL A 33 12.76 -11.16 26.24
N THR A 34 13.30 -11.32 27.45
CA THR A 34 14.28 -10.41 28.03
C THR A 34 15.50 -10.39 27.11
N ARG A 35 15.63 -9.31 26.32
CA ARG A 35 16.84 -9.07 25.53
C ARG A 35 17.95 -8.70 26.48
N ASP A 36 18.91 -9.59 26.62
CA ASP A 36 20.23 -9.28 27.15
C ASP A 36 20.88 -8.23 26.24
N SER A 37 21.20 -7.10 26.84
CA SER A 37 21.76 -5.93 26.21
C SER A 37 23.25 -6.13 25.96
N ARG A 38 23.67 -6.59 24.78
CA ARG A 38 25.00 -6.35 24.19
C ARG A 38 25.07 -6.85 22.73
N VAL A 39 24.55 -6.06 21.81
CA VAL A 39 24.96 -6.14 20.40
C VAL A 39 25.54 -4.78 20.04
N PRO A 40 26.75 -4.69 19.48
CA PRO A 40 27.34 -3.42 19.09
C PRO A 40 26.50 -2.82 17.95
N HIS A 41 26.12 -1.57 18.10
CA HIS A 41 25.49 -0.78 17.05
C HIS A 41 26.49 -0.67 15.89
N ALA A 42 26.17 -1.29 14.76
CA ALA A 42 26.81 -0.98 13.50
C ALA A 42 26.44 0.48 13.13
N GLU A 43 27.45 1.20 12.75
CA GLU A 43 27.44 2.63 12.47
C GLU A 43 26.42 3.02 11.40
N GLY A 44 25.81 4.18 11.63
CA GLY A 44 24.64 4.70 10.99
C GLY A 44 24.68 4.78 9.47
N ASN A 45 23.58 4.38 8.91
CA ASN A 45 23.19 4.58 7.54
C ASN A 45 23.06 6.09 7.21
N SER A 46 24.09 6.70 6.66
CA SER A 46 24.09 8.09 6.13
C SER A 46 23.04 8.29 5.00
N GLY A 47 22.46 7.23 4.47
CA GLY A 47 21.42 7.26 3.43
C GLY A 47 20.05 7.70 3.93
N SER A 48 19.68 7.43 5.19
CA SER A 48 18.33 7.71 5.68
C SER A 48 18.08 9.21 5.96
N ALA A 49 19.07 9.94 6.44
CA ALA A 49 18.96 11.38 6.65
C ALA A 49 18.81 12.12 5.32
N ASN A 50 19.56 11.71 4.29
CA ASN A 50 19.49 12.30 2.95
C ASN A 50 18.11 12.06 2.29
N SER A 51 17.50 10.90 2.48
CA SER A 51 16.17 10.57 1.92
C SER A 51 15.04 11.37 2.61
N ALA A 52 15.15 11.64 3.91
CA ALA A 52 14.19 12.46 4.63
C ALA A 52 14.23 13.93 4.15
N ASP A 53 15.42 14.50 4.01
CA ASP A 53 15.59 15.86 3.50
C ASP A 53 15.13 15.96 2.04
N ALA A 54 15.41 14.96 1.22
CA ALA A 54 14.95 14.88 -0.17
C ALA A 54 13.42 14.83 -0.26
N LEU A 55 12.74 14.03 0.58
CA LEU A 55 11.27 14.00 0.62
C LEU A 55 10.69 15.33 1.10
N LEU A 56 11.29 15.97 2.10
CA LEU A 56 10.87 17.30 2.53
C LEU A 56 11.01 18.35 1.42
N ALA A 57 12.11 18.31 0.66
CA ALA A 57 12.32 19.19 -0.50
C ALA A 57 11.28 18.92 -1.60
N LEU A 58 10.98 17.64 -1.90
CA LEU A 58 9.95 17.24 -2.85
C LEU A 58 8.56 17.71 -2.40
N ASN A 59 8.23 17.56 -1.13
CA ASN A 59 6.96 18.02 -0.57
C ASN A 59 6.80 19.55 -0.68
N LYS A 60 7.88 20.32 -0.47
CA LYS A 60 7.85 21.78 -0.71
C LYS A 60 7.54 22.11 -2.17
N GLN A 61 8.12 21.39 -3.12
CA GLN A 61 7.83 21.56 -4.55
C GLN A 61 6.36 21.24 -4.87
N ILE A 62 5.80 20.16 -4.30
CA ILE A 62 4.40 19.78 -4.48
C ILE A 62 3.46 20.86 -3.92
N LEU A 63 3.73 21.36 -2.72
CA LEU A 63 2.89 22.37 -2.07
C LEU A 63 2.81 23.68 -2.85
N THR A 64 3.91 24.08 -3.50
CA THR A 64 4.01 25.32 -4.28
C THR A 64 3.79 25.14 -5.79
N CYS A 65 3.50 23.89 -6.24
CA CYS A 65 3.36 23.54 -7.65
C CYS A 65 2.20 24.31 -8.31
N THR A 66 2.45 24.86 -9.51
CA THR A 66 1.49 25.56 -10.36
C THR A 66 1.48 25.04 -11.80
N ALA A 67 1.98 23.81 -12.03
CA ALA A 67 2.20 23.25 -13.36
C ALA A 67 0.92 22.92 -14.14
N CYS A 68 -0.23 22.78 -13.48
CA CYS A 68 -1.51 22.54 -14.12
C CYS A 68 -2.63 23.36 -13.47
N GLU A 69 -3.79 23.47 -14.12
CA GLU A 69 -4.93 24.29 -13.69
C GLU A 69 -5.50 23.92 -12.30
N LEU A 70 -5.22 22.72 -11.79
CA LEU A 70 -5.75 22.26 -10.49
C LEU A 70 -5.21 23.11 -9.31
N HIS A 71 -4.07 23.78 -9.47
CA HIS A 71 -3.55 24.66 -8.44
C HIS A 71 -4.49 25.84 -8.13
N LYS A 72 -5.33 26.26 -9.08
CA LYS A 72 -6.25 27.39 -8.92
C LYS A 72 -7.48 27.04 -8.07
N THR A 73 -7.81 25.75 -7.96
CA THR A 73 -9.07 25.30 -7.35
C THR A 73 -8.86 24.44 -6.09
N ARG A 74 -7.64 23.97 -5.83
CA ARG A 74 -7.32 23.23 -4.60
C ARG A 74 -7.32 24.14 -3.38
N THR A 75 -7.70 23.62 -2.23
CA THR A 75 -7.44 24.28 -0.94
C THR A 75 -5.97 24.15 -0.58
N GLN A 76 -5.41 22.93 -0.72
CA GLN A 76 -4.00 22.66 -0.56
C GLN A 76 -3.58 21.41 -1.36
N ALA A 77 -2.27 21.24 -1.61
CA ALA A 77 -1.79 20.01 -2.21
C ALA A 77 -1.65 18.91 -1.17
N VAL A 78 -1.88 17.66 -1.60
CA VAL A 78 -1.78 16.46 -0.78
C VAL A 78 -0.54 15.69 -1.19
N CYS A 79 0.55 15.83 -0.44
CA CYS A 79 1.85 15.25 -0.80
C CYS A 79 1.87 13.72 -0.69
N GLY A 80 1.24 13.19 0.34
CA GLY A 80 1.32 11.82 0.79
C GLY A 80 1.61 11.76 2.28
N VAL A 81 1.43 10.59 2.90
CA VAL A 81 1.64 10.38 4.34
C VAL A 81 2.15 8.96 4.61
N GLY A 82 3.00 8.82 5.59
CA GLY A 82 3.52 7.52 6.05
C GLY A 82 4.99 7.55 6.39
N THR A 83 5.56 6.37 6.66
CA THR A 83 6.99 6.25 6.97
C THR A 83 7.84 6.14 5.71
N LEU A 84 9.05 6.71 5.75
CA LEU A 84 10.04 6.55 4.68
C LEU A 84 10.56 5.12 4.52
N SER A 85 10.52 4.34 5.60
CA SER A 85 10.91 2.93 5.60
C SER A 85 9.74 1.99 5.28
N ALA A 86 8.69 2.49 4.62
CA ALA A 86 7.53 1.68 4.30
C ALA A 86 7.85 0.62 3.25
N ASP A 87 7.64 -0.65 3.58
CA ASP A 87 7.69 -1.75 2.61
C ASP A 87 6.59 -1.65 1.54
N VAL A 88 5.47 -1.01 1.89
CA VAL A 88 4.28 -0.91 1.05
C VAL A 88 3.95 0.54 0.74
N LEU A 89 3.85 0.86 -0.54
CA LEU A 89 3.31 2.12 -1.04
C LEU A 89 1.90 1.90 -1.58
N VAL A 90 0.91 2.61 -1.03
CA VAL A 90 -0.47 2.60 -1.54
C VAL A 90 -0.68 3.81 -2.46
N ILE A 91 -1.17 3.58 -3.67
CA ILE A 91 -1.39 4.63 -4.66
C ILE A 91 -2.86 4.70 -5.04
N GLY A 92 -3.48 5.85 -4.77
CA GLY A 92 -4.82 6.21 -5.25
C GLY A 92 -4.80 7.14 -6.46
N GLU A 93 -5.97 7.63 -6.82
CA GLU A 93 -6.18 8.49 -8.00
C GLU A 93 -5.85 9.95 -7.71
N ALA A 94 -6.60 10.58 -6.84
CA ALA A 94 -6.55 12.01 -6.52
C ALA A 94 -7.15 12.30 -5.15
N PRO A 95 -6.83 13.46 -4.54
CA PRO A 95 -7.50 13.90 -3.32
C PRO A 95 -8.99 14.16 -3.55
N GLY A 96 -9.82 13.77 -2.59
CA GLY A 96 -11.22 14.16 -2.47
C GLY A 96 -11.39 15.47 -1.70
N ALA A 97 -12.63 15.79 -1.33
CA ALA A 97 -12.94 17.05 -0.64
C ALA A 97 -12.38 17.12 0.78
N ASP A 98 -12.38 16.00 1.50
CA ASP A 98 -11.87 15.93 2.87
C ASP A 98 -10.33 15.97 2.86
N GLU A 99 -9.71 15.30 1.90
CA GLU A 99 -8.26 15.27 1.69
C GLU A 99 -7.72 16.66 1.30
N ASP A 100 -8.42 17.37 0.42
CA ASP A 100 -8.08 18.75 0.00
C ASP A 100 -8.12 19.73 1.17
N LYS A 101 -9.04 19.52 2.12
CA LYS A 101 -9.16 20.36 3.34
C LYS A 101 -8.09 20.01 4.38
N GLN A 102 -7.77 18.72 4.55
CA GLN A 102 -6.88 18.25 5.62
C GLN A 102 -5.42 18.13 5.19
N GLY A 103 -5.13 18.06 3.87
CA GLY A 103 -3.78 17.92 3.34
C GLY A 103 -3.23 16.50 3.41
N GLU A 104 -4.06 15.51 3.81
CA GLU A 104 -3.67 14.11 3.89
C GLU A 104 -4.50 13.22 2.96
N PRO A 105 -3.91 12.19 2.32
CA PRO A 105 -4.65 11.28 1.45
C PRO A 105 -5.52 10.32 2.28
N PHE A 106 -6.66 9.93 1.75
CA PHE A 106 -7.54 8.91 2.35
C PHE A 106 -7.94 9.19 3.81
N VAL A 107 -8.48 10.37 4.08
CA VAL A 107 -9.00 10.75 5.42
C VAL A 107 -10.53 10.60 5.53
N GLY A 108 -11.27 10.61 4.41
CA GLY A 108 -12.71 10.43 4.38
C GLY A 108 -13.14 8.97 4.56
N ARG A 109 -14.44 8.67 4.28
CA ARG A 109 -15.02 7.33 4.42
C ARG A 109 -14.27 6.25 3.61
N ALA A 110 -13.77 6.59 2.42
CA ALA A 110 -12.94 5.70 1.62
C ALA A 110 -11.63 5.36 2.31
N GLY A 111 -11.02 6.34 2.99
CA GLY A 111 -9.81 6.16 3.78
C GLY A 111 -10.03 5.27 5.01
N GLN A 112 -11.17 5.40 5.69
CA GLN A 112 -11.52 4.49 6.79
C GLN A 112 -11.57 3.03 6.31
N LEU A 113 -12.20 2.75 5.15
CA LEU A 113 -12.20 1.41 4.58
C LEU A 113 -10.78 0.97 4.17
N LEU A 114 -9.95 1.86 3.62
CA LEU A 114 -8.55 1.55 3.31
C LEU A 114 -7.79 1.14 4.57
N ASN A 115 -8.00 1.83 5.69
CA ASN A 115 -7.36 1.46 6.96
C ASN A 115 -7.76 0.04 7.41
N GLU A 116 -9.03 -0.35 7.25
CA GLU A 116 -9.48 -1.72 7.56
C GLU A 116 -8.88 -2.75 6.58
N MET A 117 -8.76 -2.40 5.30
CA MET A 117 -8.08 -3.25 4.30
C MET A 117 -6.59 -3.46 4.66
N LEU A 118 -5.90 -2.43 5.10
CA LEU A 118 -4.51 -2.52 5.56
C LEU A 118 -4.40 -3.39 6.83
N ARG A 119 -5.29 -3.19 7.81
CA ARG A 119 -5.32 -4.04 9.03
C ARG A 119 -5.53 -5.51 8.70
N ALA A 120 -6.35 -5.81 7.70
CA ALA A 120 -6.62 -7.18 7.26
C ALA A 120 -5.36 -7.89 6.72
N VAL A 121 -4.37 -7.16 6.22
CA VAL A 121 -3.05 -7.68 5.80
C VAL A 121 -1.97 -7.47 6.86
N GLY A 122 -2.35 -7.16 8.11
CA GLY A 122 -1.42 -7.02 9.23
C GLY A 122 -0.59 -5.73 9.20
N ARG A 123 -1.06 -4.68 8.50
CA ARG A 123 -0.40 -3.37 8.43
C ARG A 123 -1.29 -2.29 9.03
N SER A 124 -0.68 -1.32 9.70
CA SER A 124 -1.36 -0.08 10.08
C SER A 124 -1.07 1.02 9.06
N ARG A 125 -1.86 2.10 9.12
CA ARG A 125 -1.67 3.27 8.24
C ARG A 125 -0.27 3.89 8.38
N GLU A 126 0.27 3.87 9.59
CA GLU A 126 1.57 4.43 9.95
C GLU A 126 2.75 3.58 9.43
N GLN A 127 2.52 2.31 9.12
CA GLN A 127 3.53 1.37 8.61
C GLN A 127 3.66 1.37 7.08
N VAL A 128 2.78 2.06 6.39
CA VAL A 128 2.79 2.17 4.93
C VAL A 128 3.01 3.62 4.51
N PHE A 129 3.31 3.85 3.24
CA PHE A 129 3.21 5.19 2.66
C PHE A 129 1.99 5.25 1.74
N ILE A 130 1.22 6.32 1.81
CA ILE A 130 0.00 6.50 1.02
C ILE A 130 0.12 7.78 0.20
N ALA A 131 -0.08 7.67 -1.10
CA ALA A 131 -0.05 8.79 -2.03
C ALA A 131 -1.13 8.64 -3.12
N ASN A 132 -1.24 9.64 -3.98
CA ASN A 132 -2.11 9.61 -5.16
C ASN A 132 -1.32 9.95 -6.42
N ILE A 133 -1.86 9.58 -7.60
CA ILE A 133 -1.36 10.05 -8.91
C ILE A 133 -1.35 11.58 -8.94
N LEU A 134 -2.50 12.22 -8.67
CA LEU A 134 -2.59 13.67 -8.55
C LEU A 134 -2.38 14.12 -7.11
N LYS A 135 -1.68 15.25 -6.95
CA LYS A 135 -1.47 15.90 -5.65
C LYS A 135 -2.53 16.98 -5.35
N CYS A 136 -3.37 17.31 -6.33
CA CYS A 136 -4.42 18.33 -6.23
C CYS A 136 -5.77 17.72 -6.54
N ARG A 137 -6.81 18.21 -5.85
CA ARG A 137 -8.18 17.76 -6.06
C ARG A 137 -8.74 18.28 -7.41
N PRO A 138 -9.25 17.43 -8.30
CA PRO A 138 -10.00 17.87 -9.47
C PRO A 138 -11.36 18.48 -9.06
N PRO A 139 -11.82 19.54 -9.75
CA PRO A 139 -13.14 20.14 -9.50
C PRO A 139 -14.26 19.09 -9.51
N GLN A 140 -15.13 19.13 -8.49
CA GLN A 140 -16.25 18.19 -8.31
C GLN A 140 -15.84 16.71 -8.26
N ASN A 141 -14.56 16.41 -7.93
CA ASN A 141 -13.97 15.07 -7.92
C ASN A 141 -14.15 14.34 -9.27
N ARG A 142 -14.06 15.07 -10.40
CA ARG A 142 -14.05 14.45 -11.73
C ARG A 142 -12.78 13.61 -11.93
N ASP A 143 -12.82 12.74 -12.92
CA ASP A 143 -11.62 12.00 -13.33
C ASP A 143 -10.50 12.98 -13.75
N PRO A 144 -9.23 12.65 -13.46
CA PRO A 144 -8.06 13.40 -13.94
C PRO A 144 -8.04 13.54 -15.46
N ARG A 145 -7.57 14.67 -15.96
CA ARG A 145 -7.23 14.85 -17.38
C ARG A 145 -5.80 14.38 -17.64
N SER A 146 -5.53 13.97 -18.88
CA SER A 146 -4.20 13.47 -19.26
C SER A 146 -3.10 14.50 -18.97
N GLU A 147 -3.33 15.77 -19.31
CA GLU A 147 -2.37 16.86 -19.07
C GLU A 147 -2.10 17.06 -17.57
N GLU A 148 -3.11 16.88 -16.71
CA GLU A 148 -2.97 17.00 -15.25
C GLU A 148 -2.11 15.85 -14.69
N VAL A 149 -2.30 14.64 -15.23
CA VAL A 149 -1.52 13.46 -14.86
C VAL A 149 -0.06 13.62 -15.33
N GLU A 150 0.16 14.02 -16.58
CA GLU A 150 1.51 14.22 -17.14
C GLU A 150 2.33 15.19 -16.29
N GLN A 151 1.73 16.30 -15.83
CA GLN A 151 2.40 17.28 -14.99
C GLN A 151 2.62 16.79 -13.54
N CYS A 152 1.78 15.89 -13.03
CA CYS A 152 1.80 15.48 -11.63
C CYS A 152 2.54 14.15 -11.38
N LEU A 153 2.54 13.24 -12.36
CA LEU A 153 3.16 11.91 -12.26
C LEU A 153 4.66 11.94 -11.91
N PRO A 154 5.47 12.92 -12.38
CA PRO A 154 6.87 13.03 -11.97
C PRO A 154 7.07 13.11 -10.46
N PHE A 155 6.19 13.78 -9.72
CA PHE A 155 6.26 13.83 -8.26
C PHE A 155 6.05 12.44 -7.64
N LEU A 156 5.10 11.65 -8.15
CA LEU A 156 4.90 10.29 -7.66
C LEU A 156 6.08 9.39 -7.97
N ARG A 157 6.66 9.49 -9.16
CA ARG A 157 7.87 8.73 -9.54
C ARG A 157 9.04 9.06 -8.61
N ALA A 158 9.27 10.35 -8.32
CA ALA A 158 10.28 10.77 -7.36
C ALA A 158 10.00 10.22 -5.95
N GLN A 159 8.73 10.16 -5.52
CA GLN A 159 8.36 9.50 -4.25
C GLN A 159 8.70 8.01 -4.27
N ILE A 160 8.38 7.28 -5.34
CA ILE A 160 8.70 5.85 -5.47
C ILE A 160 10.22 5.64 -5.41
N GLU A 161 11.00 6.48 -6.09
CA GLU A 161 12.48 6.43 -6.08
C GLU A 161 13.07 6.69 -4.69
N LEU A 162 12.51 7.61 -3.93
CA LEU A 162 12.96 7.92 -2.57
C LEU A 162 12.57 6.83 -1.55
N LEU A 163 11.38 6.26 -1.71
CA LEU A 163 10.83 5.28 -0.78
C LEU A 163 11.36 3.87 -1.03
N GLN A 164 11.69 3.51 -2.28
CA GLN A 164 12.11 2.17 -2.68
C GLN A 164 11.23 1.07 -2.08
N PRO A 165 9.89 1.12 -2.23
CA PRO A 165 9.00 0.18 -1.59
C PRO A 165 9.19 -1.23 -2.14
N ARG A 166 8.98 -2.25 -1.31
CA ARG A 166 9.03 -3.67 -1.74
C ARG A 166 7.78 -4.08 -2.51
N LEU A 167 6.69 -3.34 -2.33
CA LEU A 167 5.41 -3.58 -3.01
C LEU A 167 4.64 -2.28 -3.19
N ILE A 168 4.04 -2.10 -4.35
CA ILE A 168 3.07 -1.05 -4.63
C ILE A 168 1.66 -1.66 -4.67
N VAL A 169 0.73 -1.12 -3.90
CA VAL A 169 -0.70 -1.47 -3.96
C VAL A 169 -1.46 -0.34 -4.62
N VAL A 170 -2.03 -0.60 -5.78
CA VAL A 170 -2.78 0.42 -6.55
C VAL A 170 -4.27 0.23 -6.35
N VAL A 171 -4.95 1.28 -5.90
CA VAL A 171 -6.38 1.23 -5.64
C VAL A 171 -7.18 2.01 -6.69
N GLY A 172 -7.89 1.27 -7.54
CA GLY A 172 -8.79 1.81 -8.57
C GLY A 172 -8.23 1.85 -9.97
N ARG A 173 -9.15 1.98 -10.94
CA ARG A 173 -8.86 1.92 -12.38
C ARG A 173 -7.92 3.04 -12.84
N ILE A 174 -8.22 4.26 -12.47
CA ILE A 174 -7.49 5.43 -12.97
C ILE A 174 -6.04 5.42 -12.45
N ALA A 175 -5.85 5.09 -11.18
CA ALA A 175 -4.51 4.94 -10.63
C ALA A 175 -3.72 3.82 -11.33
N ALA A 176 -4.35 2.66 -11.59
CA ALA A 176 -3.71 1.54 -12.26
C ALA A 176 -3.32 1.88 -13.72
N HIS A 177 -4.23 2.50 -14.48
CA HIS A 177 -3.96 2.90 -15.87
C HIS A 177 -2.77 3.87 -15.96
N ASN A 178 -2.76 4.89 -15.11
CA ASN A 178 -1.73 5.93 -15.16
C ASN A 178 -0.37 5.44 -14.63
N LEU A 179 -0.36 4.56 -13.62
CA LEU A 179 0.90 4.03 -13.08
C LEU A 179 1.54 3.00 -14.01
N LEU A 180 0.71 2.09 -14.57
CA LEU A 180 1.19 0.99 -15.42
C LEU A 180 1.28 1.35 -16.90
N GLY A 181 0.72 2.49 -17.33
CA GLY A 181 0.68 2.91 -18.73
C GLY A 181 -0.19 2.01 -19.61
N VAL A 182 -1.32 1.52 -19.09
CA VAL A 182 -2.21 0.58 -19.77
C VAL A 182 -3.66 1.04 -19.72
N GLU A 183 -4.47 0.61 -20.70
CA GLU A 183 -5.93 0.89 -20.73
C GLU A 183 -6.77 -0.36 -20.45
N THR A 184 -6.13 -1.44 -20.01
CA THR A 184 -6.78 -2.72 -19.70
C THR A 184 -7.84 -2.57 -18.62
N PRO A 185 -9.04 -3.15 -18.76
CA PRO A 185 -10.08 -3.10 -17.74
C PRO A 185 -9.58 -3.58 -16.37
N LEU A 186 -9.98 -2.90 -15.29
CA LEU A 186 -9.53 -3.20 -13.94
C LEU A 186 -9.74 -4.66 -13.54
N GLY A 187 -10.84 -5.29 -13.97
CA GLY A 187 -11.11 -6.70 -13.70
C GLY A 187 -10.06 -7.66 -14.26
N GLN A 188 -9.34 -7.26 -15.30
CA GLN A 188 -8.25 -8.03 -15.91
C GLN A 188 -6.87 -7.68 -15.29
N LEU A 189 -6.74 -6.50 -14.69
CA LEU A 189 -5.52 -6.09 -13.98
C LEU A 189 -5.42 -6.69 -12.58
N ARG A 190 -6.56 -7.00 -11.96
CA ARG A 190 -6.62 -7.59 -10.61
C ARG A 190 -6.22 -9.07 -10.60
N GLY A 191 -5.90 -9.59 -9.41
CA GLY A 191 -5.64 -11.01 -9.19
C GLY A 191 -4.30 -11.51 -9.72
N ARG A 192 -3.40 -10.62 -10.11
CA ARG A 192 -2.04 -10.94 -10.56
C ARG A 192 -1.06 -9.84 -10.18
N VAL A 193 0.23 -10.19 -10.16
CA VAL A 193 1.32 -9.24 -9.93
C VAL A 193 1.73 -8.60 -11.26
N HIS A 194 1.84 -7.28 -11.25
CA HIS A 194 2.47 -6.48 -12.29
C HIS A 194 3.81 -5.96 -11.78
N TYR A 195 4.55 -5.24 -12.60
CA TYR A 195 5.83 -4.67 -12.22
C TYR A 195 5.93 -3.21 -12.67
N PHE A 196 6.48 -2.37 -11.81
CA PHE A 196 6.67 -0.95 -12.09
C PHE A 196 8.12 -0.66 -12.48
N GLY A 197 8.30 0.00 -13.64
CA GLY A 197 9.58 0.52 -14.12
C GLY A 197 10.67 -0.54 -14.29
N ASP A 198 11.89 -0.08 -14.51
CA ASP A 198 13.08 -0.92 -14.66
C ASP A 198 13.49 -1.58 -13.35
N SER A 199 13.17 -0.96 -12.22
CA SER A 199 13.38 -1.51 -10.87
C SER A 199 12.51 -2.74 -10.58
N ARG A 200 11.52 -3.02 -11.43
CA ARG A 200 10.60 -4.16 -11.33
C ARG A 200 9.95 -4.32 -9.97
N ILE A 201 9.59 -3.19 -9.32
CA ILE A 201 8.86 -3.23 -8.06
C ILE A 201 7.52 -3.94 -8.31
N PRO A 202 7.17 -4.98 -7.53
CA PRO A 202 5.88 -5.67 -7.65
C PRO A 202 4.71 -4.70 -7.44
N VAL A 203 3.67 -4.83 -8.25
CA VAL A 203 2.45 -4.03 -8.19
C VAL A 203 1.24 -4.94 -8.12
N VAL A 204 0.42 -4.77 -7.09
CA VAL A 204 -0.88 -5.43 -6.95
C VAL A 204 -1.99 -4.40 -7.13
N VAL A 205 -2.95 -4.69 -8.00
CA VAL A 205 -4.08 -3.81 -8.31
C VAL A 205 -5.33 -4.32 -7.62
N THR A 206 -6.09 -3.43 -6.97
CA THR A 206 -7.38 -3.76 -6.36
C THR A 206 -8.43 -2.66 -6.63
N TYR A 207 -9.67 -2.89 -6.21
CA TYR A 207 -10.73 -1.89 -6.30
C TYR A 207 -10.47 -0.69 -5.38
N HIS A 208 -10.89 0.50 -5.83
CA HIS A 208 -10.86 1.70 -5.00
C HIS A 208 -11.84 1.56 -3.81
N PRO A 209 -11.45 1.92 -2.59
CA PRO A 209 -12.33 1.81 -1.41
C PRO A 209 -13.68 2.51 -1.58
N ALA A 210 -13.73 3.68 -2.23
CA ALA A 210 -14.98 4.37 -2.51
C ALA A 210 -15.93 3.56 -3.43
N TYR A 211 -15.39 2.76 -4.35
CA TYR A 211 -16.19 1.83 -5.15
C TYR A 211 -16.74 0.67 -4.29
N LEU A 212 -15.94 0.12 -3.39
CA LEU A 212 -16.35 -0.96 -2.49
C LEU A 212 -17.43 -0.52 -1.49
N LEU A 213 -17.46 0.76 -1.13
CA LEU A 213 -18.56 1.33 -0.32
C LEU A 213 -19.89 1.38 -1.08
N ARG A 214 -19.84 1.61 -2.39
CA ARG A 214 -21.05 1.62 -3.26
C ARG A 214 -21.44 0.21 -3.73
N SER A 215 -20.50 -0.70 -3.79
CA SER A 215 -20.66 -2.08 -4.30
C SER A 215 -20.08 -3.10 -3.34
N PRO A 216 -20.70 -3.33 -2.16
CA PRO A 216 -20.14 -4.18 -1.09
C PRO A 216 -19.85 -5.61 -1.53
N ALA A 217 -20.63 -6.18 -2.45
CA ALA A 217 -20.41 -7.52 -3.01
C ALA A 217 -19.03 -7.71 -3.67
N GLN A 218 -18.37 -6.60 -4.07
CA GLN A 218 -17.02 -6.67 -4.65
C GLN A 218 -15.90 -6.74 -3.61
N LYS A 219 -16.22 -6.64 -2.31
CA LYS A 219 -15.21 -6.75 -1.24
C LYS A 219 -14.52 -8.11 -1.22
N SER A 220 -15.23 -9.19 -1.56
CA SER A 220 -14.65 -10.52 -1.66
C SER A 220 -13.52 -10.61 -2.70
N LYS A 221 -13.69 -9.90 -3.82
CA LYS A 221 -12.65 -9.82 -4.85
C LYS A 221 -11.44 -9.00 -4.38
N SER A 222 -11.67 -7.87 -3.70
CA SER A 222 -10.57 -7.11 -3.09
C SER A 222 -9.84 -7.92 -2.02
N TRP A 223 -10.56 -8.76 -1.27
CA TRP A 223 -9.92 -9.68 -0.32
C TRP A 223 -8.94 -10.64 -1.01
N GLN A 224 -9.31 -11.19 -2.17
CA GLN A 224 -8.39 -12.01 -2.97
C GLN A 224 -7.12 -11.24 -3.38
N ASP A 225 -7.25 -9.96 -3.75
CA ASP A 225 -6.09 -9.12 -4.05
C ASP A 225 -5.23 -8.86 -2.82
N LEU A 226 -5.86 -8.68 -1.64
CA LEU A 226 -5.14 -8.48 -0.38
C LEU A 226 -4.39 -9.76 0.06
N LEU A 227 -4.92 -10.95 -0.21
CA LEU A 227 -4.19 -12.21 -0.02
C LEU A 227 -2.94 -12.25 -0.90
N LEU A 228 -3.04 -11.82 -2.16
CA LEU A 228 -1.88 -11.71 -3.06
C LEU A 228 -0.83 -10.71 -2.54
N VAL A 229 -1.26 -9.59 -1.93
CA VAL A 229 -0.36 -8.65 -1.24
C VAL A 229 0.43 -9.36 -0.14
N MET A 230 -0.24 -10.18 0.69
CA MET A 230 0.43 -10.94 1.76
C MET A 230 1.42 -11.96 1.21
N ASP A 231 1.07 -12.67 0.13
CA ASP A 231 1.94 -13.66 -0.52
C ASP A 231 3.22 -13.01 -1.06
N VAL A 232 3.10 -11.87 -1.77
CA VAL A 232 4.24 -11.12 -2.31
C VAL A 232 5.17 -10.62 -1.19
N LEU A 233 4.62 -10.07 -0.11
CA LEU A 233 5.40 -9.60 1.03
C LEU A 233 6.11 -10.75 1.77
N SER A 234 5.48 -11.92 1.85
CA SER A 234 6.07 -13.10 2.49
C SER A 234 7.21 -13.69 1.66
N ALA A 235 7.06 -13.78 0.34
CA ALA A 235 8.10 -14.25 -0.56
C ALA A 235 9.34 -13.36 -0.52
N ALA A 236 9.16 -12.06 -0.43
CA ALA A 236 10.25 -11.10 -0.33
C ALA A 236 11.06 -11.23 1.00
N ASN A 237 10.45 -11.70 2.10
CA ASN A 237 11.13 -11.94 3.37
C ASN A 237 12.01 -13.22 3.34
N THR A 238 11.71 -14.18 2.47
CA THR A 238 12.49 -15.43 2.33
C THR A 238 13.75 -15.24 1.50
N THR A 239 13.79 -14.31 0.58
CA THR A 239 14.97 -14.02 -0.25
C THR A 239 16.07 -13.27 0.50
N ASP A 240 15.71 -12.41 1.46
CA ASP A 240 16.71 -11.69 2.28
C ASP A 240 17.43 -12.59 3.32
N GLY A 241 16.96 -13.82 3.53
CA GLY A 241 17.53 -14.79 4.50
C GLY A 241 18.47 -15.85 3.89
N GLN A 242 18.72 -15.89 2.59
CA GLN A 242 19.46 -16.99 1.93
C GLN A 242 20.81 -16.62 1.31
N ASP A 243 21.34 -15.42 1.53
CA ASP A 243 22.70 -15.09 1.09
C ASP A 243 23.73 -15.44 2.19
N GLY A 244 24.10 -16.70 2.23
CA GLY A 244 25.14 -17.16 3.18
C GLY A 244 25.35 -18.66 3.29
N ARG A 245 25.12 -19.48 2.25
CA ARG A 245 25.62 -20.85 2.21
C ARG A 245 26.16 -21.21 0.83
N ASP A 246 27.48 -21.12 0.72
CA ASP A 246 28.27 -21.68 -0.38
C ASP A 246 28.03 -23.21 -0.47
N PRO A 247 27.59 -23.79 -1.59
CA PRO A 247 27.55 -25.23 -1.75
C PRO A 247 29.01 -25.74 -1.95
N LYS A 248 29.57 -26.35 -0.94
CA LYS A 248 30.83 -27.11 -1.06
C LYS A 248 30.68 -28.17 -2.14
N VAL A 249 31.36 -27.93 -3.24
CA VAL A 249 31.61 -28.93 -4.31
C VAL A 249 32.37 -30.08 -3.71
N HIS A 250 31.74 -31.24 -3.54
CA HIS A 250 32.43 -32.49 -3.32
C HIS A 250 32.89 -33.08 -4.67
N GLU A 251 34.14 -32.82 -5.02
CA GLU A 251 34.88 -33.66 -5.97
C GLU A 251 34.95 -35.08 -5.45
N ARG A 252 34.34 -36.03 -6.14
CA ARG A 252 34.67 -37.46 -6.02
C ARG A 252 35.68 -37.83 -7.11
N GLN A 253 36.91 -38.02 -6.70
CA GLN A 253 37.87 -38.78 -7.49
C GLN A 253 37.50 -40.27 -7.39
N ALA A 254 37.36 -40.93 -8.52
CA ALA A 254 37.87 -42.26 -8.88
C ALA A 254 37.43 -42.56 -10.33
#